data_fda1ce84eb6fa167ba0a1fc5133280e9
#
_entry.id   fda1ce84eb6fa167ba0a1fc5133280e9
#
_cell.length_a   1.000
_cell.length_b   1.000
_cell.length_c   1.000
_cell.angle_alpha   90.00
_cell.angle_beta   90.00
_cell.angle_gamma   90.00
#
_symmetry.space_group_name_H-M   'P 1'
#
loop_
_entity.id
_entity.type
_entity.pdbx_description
1 polymer ?
#
loop_
_entity_poly.entity_id
_entity_poly.type
_entity_poly.pdbx_seq_one_letter_code
_entity_poly.pdbx_strand_id
1 'polypeptide(L)'
;MFYQKNKKQKSSFLKRVSLATCFGLVFTYGIAFAEEDGDVETVHHVYIDGEHIGKVSDPEIVERAVEDTIEEGKQEYADENLTITVGEDVSLVSERVFKPTVNNDSVANLLEDELTVKAETIELKIGDDVVGHFNDQASAEEVVTNYKKKFVDEEILEELNQNNSSVDEPLTVDEDKKKDLKIGDSIILDVQLSEEVSFSTEKVAPKKVLTVKQGVKLLEKGTLKEEKHKVKEGEVLGQIAANYNLSTDELLDINPDLTEDSILQIDQEINVTDYKPFVDVVVHKEEKKEETIDYQTETVESDELYKGEQTVKQEGSEGKKEVHYEIEIRNGKVTQKEVLEESVTKEPVNKVVVKGTKVIPSRGTGSLSWPAVGGYISSHVGHRWGKMHKGIDIARPSNRSILAADNGVVTEARYDGSYGNKVVIDHNNGIKTLYAHLSSINVSVGQTVEKGKKIGVMGTTGNVTGLHLHFEVHKNGSVQNPVDYLN
;
A
#
# COMPACT_ATOMS: atom_id res chain seq x y z
N MET A 1 -31.87 21.67 -10.46
CA MET A 1 -31.85 21.76 -9.01
C MET A 1 -30.50 22.38 -8.64
N PHE A 2 -30.51 23.62 -8.18
CA PHE A 2 -29.34 24.50 -8.07
C PHE A 2 -28.45 24.09 -6.94
N TYR A 3 -27.15 23.82 -7.20
CA TYR A 3 -26.12 23.71 -6.17
C TYR A 3 -25.42 25.06 -6.04
N GLN A 4 -25.60 25.69 -4.89
CA GLN A 4 -24.95 26.96 -4.54
C GLN A 4 -23.46 26.67 -4.22
N LYS A 5 -22.57 27.32 -4.97
CA LYS A 5 -21.15 27.44 -4.66
C LYS A 5 -20.97 28.34 -3.43
N ASN A 6 -20.58 27.75 -2.30
CA ASN A 6 -20.08 28.51 -1.16
C ASN A 6 -18.69 29.09 -1.51
N LYS A 7 -18.66 30.40 -1.73
CA LYS A 7 -17.42 31.17 -1.71
C LYS A 7 -16.88 31.19 -0.30
N LYS A 8 -15.81 30.43 -0.03
CA LYS A 8 -14.99 30.64 1.16
C LYS A 8 -14.32 32.00 1.04
N GLN A 9 -14.67 32.86 1.95
CA GLN A 9 -14.04 34.16 2.21
C GLN A 9 -12.55 33.93 2.46
N LYS A 10 -11.70 34.52 1.63
CA LYS A 10 -10.25 34.64 1.90
C LYS A 10 -10.10 35.57 3.11
N SER A 11 -9.83 35.01 4.27
CA SER A 11 -9.32 35.74 5.41
C SER A 11 -7.91 36.18 5.06
N SER A 12 -7.72 37.46 4.84
CA SER A 12 -6.41 38.07 4.77
C SER A 12 -5.82 38.06 6.18
N PHE A 13 -5.03 37.05 6.49
CA PHE A 13 -4.17 37.06 7.66
C PHE A 13 -3.09 38.12 7.45
N LEU A 14 -3.19 39.21 8.19
CA LEU A 14 -2.11 40.19 8.27
C LEU A 14 -0.85 39.48 8.78
N LYS A 15 0.17 39.42 7.91
CA LYS A 15 1.52 39.03 8.29
C LYS A 15 1.98 39.88 9.47
N ARG A 16 2.00 39.32 10.65
CA ARG A 16 2.80 39.88 11.76
C ARG A 16 4.22 39.36 11.53
N VAL A 17 4.97 40.09 10.75
CA VAL A 17 6.42 40.03 10.83
C VAL A 17 6.77 40.48 12.24
N SER A 18 7.05 39.54 13.12
CA SER A 18 7.77 39.82 14.36
C SER A 18 9.17 40.26 13.95
N LEU A 19 9.35 41.56 13.86
CA LEU A 19 10.67 42.13 13.86
C LEU A 19 11.31 41.72 15.20
N ALA A 20 12.20 40.73 15.15
CA ALA A 20 13.06 40.40 16.27
C ALA A 20 13.88 41.69 16.55
N THR A 21 13.49 42.40 17.56
CA THR A 21 14.32 43.45 18.15
C THR A 21 15.52 42.72 18.74
N CYS A 22 16.69 42.94 18.15
CA CYS A 22 17.96 42.66 18.80
C CYS A 22 17.90 43.38 20.16
N PHE A 23 17.75 42.61 21.24
CA PHE A 23 17.94 43.12 22.59
C PHE A 23 19.43 43.31 22.81
N GLY A 24 19.94 44.41 22.26
CA GLY A 24 21.18 44.99 22.75
C GLY A 24 20.90 45.60 24.15
N LEU A 25 21.93 45.71 24.93
CA LEU A 25 21.93 46.42 26.22
C LEU A 25 21.00 47.63 26.19
N VAL A 26 19.87 47.54 26.91
CA VAL A 26 18.90 48.65 26.99
C VAL A 26 19.43 49.69 27.97
N PHE A 27 20.14 50.68 27.44
CA PHE A 27 20.53 51.85 28.19
C PHE A 27 19.35 52.82 28.29
N THR A 28 18.70 52.92 29.42
CA THR A 28 17.80 54.02 29.71
C THR A 28 18.62 55.23 30.17
N TYR A 29 19.08 56.05 29.22
CA TYR A 29 19.69 57.33 29.56
C TYR A 29 18.62 58.28 30.08
N GLY A 30 18.61 58.54 31.39
CA GLY A 30 17.92 59.70 31.96
C GLY A 30 18.55 60.98 31.40
N ILE A 31 17.73 61.89 30.84
CA ILE A 31 18.20 63.17 30.36
C ILE A 31 18.78 63.95 31.59
N ALA A 32 20.12 64.05 31.63
CA ALA A 32 20.81 64.82 32.62
C ALA A 32 20.83 66.29 32.20
N PHE A 33 20.10 67.13 32.91
CA PHE A 33 20.41 68.58 32.96
C PHE A 33 21.61 68.75 33.87
N ALA A 34 22.72 69.24 33.34
CA ALA A 34 23.92 69.55 34.08
C ALA A 34 23.70 70.81 34.91
N GLU A 35 23.62 70.68 36.26
CA GLU A 35 24.05 71.67 37.22
C GLU A 35 25.09 70.99 38.10
N GLU A 36 26.28 71.61 38.21
CA GLU A 36 27.37 71.18 39.10
C GLU A 36 26.94 71.31 40.56
N ASP A 37 26.35 70.31 41.18
CA ASP A 37 26.29 70.06 42.58
C ASP A 37 27.33 68.98 42.94
N GLY A 38 28.42 69.44 43.60
CA GLY A 38 29.66 68.72 43.80
C GLY A 38 29.63 67.42 44.67
N ASP A 39 28.49 66.91 45.02
CA ASP A 39 28.34 65.71 45.86
C ASP A 39 27.29 64.70 45.36
N VAL A 40 26.73 64.87 44.11
CA VAL A 40 25.77 63.96 43.53
C VAL A 40 26.44 63.17 42.36
N GLU A 41 26.56 61.92 42.56
CA GLU A 41 27.18 61.05 41.57
C GLU A 41 26.08 60.19 40.89
N THR A 42 26.31 59.77 39.62
CA THR A 42 25.44 58.81 38.92
C THR A 42 25.95 57.43 39.23
N VAL A 43 25.05 56.53 39.67
CA VAL A 43 25.31 55.11 39.85
C VAL A 43 24.41 54.34 38.93
N HIS A 44 24.85 53.18 38.56
CA HIS A 44 24.11 52.27 37.69
C HIS A 44 23.75 50.99 38.43
N HIS A 45 22.46 50.76 38.62
CA HIS A 45 21.95 49.54 39.17
C HIS A 45 21.98 48.46 38.07
N VAL A 46 22.59 47.35 38.40
CA VAL A 46 22.81 46.22 37.47
C VAL A 46 21.81 45.14 37.77
N TYR A 47 21.12 44.64 36.73
CA TYR A 47 20.15 43.58 36.83
C TYR A 47 20.55 42.47 35.83
N ILE A 48 20.45 41.21 36.27
CA ILE A 48 20.51 39.99 35.42
C ILE A 48 19.14 39.32 35.48
N ASP A 49 18.50 39.10 34.38
CA ASP A 49 17.15 38.49 34.27
C ASP A 49 16.11 39.15 35.16
N GLY A 50 16.27 40.49 35.36
CA GLY A 50 15.42 41.31 36.21
C GLY A 50 15.75 41.26 37.71
N GLU A 51 16.72 40.48 38.15
CA GLU A 51 17.23 40.44 39.52
C GLU A 51 18.34 41.46 39.73
N HIS A 52 18.23 42.31 40.80
CA HIS A 52 19.21 43.34 41.12
C HIS A 52 20.45 42.76 41.77
N ILE A 53 21.60 42.79 41.11
CA ILE A 53 22.86 42.20 41.59
C ILE A 53 23.79 43.20 42.26
N GLY A 54 23.57 44.49 42.05
CA GLY A 54 24.39 45.54 42.71
C GLY A 54 24.38 46.88 42.01
N LYS A 55 25.36 47.74 42.37
CA LYS A 55 25.52 49.08 41.80
C LYS A 55 26.97 49.29 41.38
N VAL A 56 27.14 49.86 40.18
CA VAL A 56 28.47 50.25 39.67
C VAL A 56 28.52 51.74 39.46
N SER A 57 29.72 52.31 39.59
CA SER A 57 29.96 53.74 39.31
C SER A 57 30.11 54.02 37.81
N ASP A 58 30.47 53.01 37.02
CA ASP A 58 30.77 53.11 35.60
C ASP A 58 30.10 51.95 34.82
N PRO A 59 29.23 52.24 33.87
CA PRO A 59 28.58 51.23 33.07
C PRO A 59 29.58 50.37 32.24
N GLU A 60 30.76 50.92 31.90
CA GLU A 60 31.81 50.20 31.16
C GLU A 60 32.25 48.91 31.89
N ILE A 61 32.08 48.80 33.20
CA ILE A 61 32.36 47.59 34.01
C ILE A 61 31.47 46.43 33.52
N VAL A 62 30.18 46.71 33.31
CA VAL A 62 29.22 45.72 32.87
C VAL A 62 29.42 45.43 31.38
N GLU A 63 29.63 46.47 30.56
CA GLU A 63 29.89 46.30 29.14
C GLU A 63 31.11 45.41 28.90
N ARG A 64 32.18 45.62 29.63
CA ARG A 64 33.44 44.84 29.53
C ARG A 64 33.20 43.38 29.94
N ALA A 65 32.50 43.12 31.04
CA ALA A 65 32.23 41.75 31.47
C ALA A 65 31.39 40.99 30.40
N VAL A 66 30.41 41.63 29.78
CA VAL A 66 29.64 41.07 28.70
C VAL A 66 30.51 40.83 27.43
N GLU A 67 31.34 41.82 27.06
CA GLU A 67 32.24 41.70 25.90
C GLU A 67 33.27 40.62 26.13
N ASP A 68 33.90 40.52 27.30
CA ASP A 68 34.88 39.49 27.63
C ASP A 68 34.27 38.09 27.55
N THR A 69 33.06 37.87 28.07
CA THR A 69 32.33 36.61 27.96
C THR A 69 32.01 36.25 26.52
N ILE A 70 31.58 37.24 25.71
CA ILE A 70 31.35 37.01 24.26
C ILE A 70 32.64 36.68 23.52
N GLU A 71 33.73 37.37 23.85
CA GLU A 71 35.05 37.16 23.16
C GLU A 71 35.62 35.76 23.51
N GLU A 72 35.53 35.34 24.78
CA GLU A 72 35.87 33.97 25.18
C GLU A 72 35.05 32.95 24.42
N GLY A 73 33.75 33.14 24.33
CA GLY A 73 32.86 32.25 23.53
C GLY A 73 33.25 32.22 22.04
N LYS A 74 33.58 33.37 21.44
CA LYS A 74 34.02 33.41 20.06
C LYS A 74 35.36 32.71 19.84
N GLN A 75 36.26 32.71 20.82
CA GLN A 75 37.50 31.97 20.75
C GLN A 75 37.28 30.46 20.90
N GLU A 76 36.40 30.04 21.81
CA GLU A 76 36.09 28.62 22.04
C GLU A 76 35.41 27.99 20.79
N TYR A 77 34.51 28.73 20.12
CA TYR A 77 33.72 28.26 18.98
C TYR A 77 34.11 28.88 17.62
N ALA A 78 35.38 29.31 17.48
CA ALA A 78 35.87 30.03 16.31
C ALA A 78 35.68 29.30 14.97
N ASP A 79 35.70 27.97 15.00
CA ASP A 79 35.55 27.11 13.82
C ASP A 79 34.09 26.88 13.41
N GLU A 80 33.10 27.27 14.25
CA GLU A 80 31.69 26.92 14.05
C GLU A 80 30.85 28.05 13.41
N ASN A 81 31.47 29.22 13.15
CA ASN A 81 30.83 30.41 12.57
C ASN A 81 29.51 30.81 13.24
N LEU A 82 29.46 30.74 14.58
CA LEU A 82 28.29 31.06 15.38
C LEU A 82 28.20 32.55 15.75
N THR A 83 26.99 33.08 15.86
CA THR A 83 26.76 34.38 16.46
C THR A 83 26.70 34.21 17.97
N ILE A 84 27.82 34.48 18.64
CA ILE A 84 27.93 34.33 20.11
C ILE A 84 27.34 35.54 20.82
N THR A 85 26.59 35.26 21.87
CA THR A 85 25.95 36.23 22.75
C THR A 85 25.97 35.73 24.20
N VAL A 86 25.51 36.53 25.15
CA VAL A 86 25.24 36.08 26.51
C VAL A 86 23.81 35.57 26.64
N GLY A 87 23.59 34.59 27.52
CA GLY A 87 22.27 33.97 27.75
C GLY A 87 21.33 34.90 28.47
N GLU A 88 21.81 35.59 29.45
CA GLU A 88 21.09 36.36 30.42
C GLU A 88 20.70 37.74 29.85
N ASP A 89 19.60 38.32 30.35
CA ASP A 89 19.17 39.69 30.03
C ASP A 89 19.83 40.65 31.02
N VAL A 90 20.90 41.34 30.55
CA VAL A 90 21.64 42.32 31.39
C VAL A 90 21.09 43.72 31.15
N SER A 91 20.62 44.37 32.21
CA SER A 91 20.10 45.73 32.11
C SER A 91 20.65 46.66 33.16
N LEU A 92 20.74 47.94 32.79
CA LEU A 92 21.27 49.02 33.63
C LEU A 92 20.20 50.09 33.86
N VAL A 93 20.04 50.49 35.14
CA VAL A 93 19.16 51.60 35.51
C VAL A 93 19.99 52.63 36.24
N SER A 94 20.11 53.82 35.64
CA SER A 94 20.88 54.92 36.21
C SER A 94 20.10 55.69 37.29
N GLU A 95 20.74 55.96 38.42
CA GLU A 95 20.21 56.76 39.51
C GLU A 95 21.22 57.83 39.93
N ARG A 96 20.76 59.08 40.24
CA ARG A 96 21.61 60.13 40.83
C ARG A 96 21.49 60.09 42.36
N VAL A 97 22.59 59.85 43.04
CA VAL A 97 22.62 59.59 44.47
C VAL A 97 23.66 60.53 45.15
N PHE A 98 23.33 61.04 46.30
CA PHE A 98 24.27 61.81 47.14
C PHE A 98 25.19 60.86 47.92
N LYS A 99 26.51 60.89 47.66
CA LYS A 99 27.55 60.04 48.25
C LYS A 99 27.21 58.54 48.16
N PRO A 100 27.15 58.00 46.96
CA PRO A 100 26.77 56.59 46.75
C PRO A 100 27.79 55.59 47.32
N THR A 101 27.31 54.46 47.72
CA THR A 101 28.13 53.25 47.92
C THR A 101 28.00 52.37 46.70
N VAL A 102 29.10 52.06 46.02
CA VAL A 102 29.18 51.20 44.89
C VAL A 102 30.03 49.97 45.24
N ASN A 103 29.83 48.87 44.54
CA ASN A 103 30.51 47.61 44.75
C ASN A 103 31.01 46.99 43.43
N ASN A 104 31.78 47.79 42.69
CA ASN A 104 32.28 47.51 41.35
C ASN A 104 32.88 46.08 41.22
N ASP A 105 33.85 45.74 42.08
CA ASP A 105 34.55 44.47 42.03
C ASP A 105 33.59 43.26 42.33
N SER A 106 32.65 43.46 43.25
CA SER A 106 31.68 42.39 43.58
C SER A 106 30.68 42.17 42.46
N VAL A 107 30.25 43.26 41.77
CA VAL A 107 29.37 43.14 40.60
C VAL A 107 30.09 42.54 39.42
N ALA A 108 31.36 42.94 39.18
CA ALA A 108 32.15 42.35 38.10
C ALA A 108 32.34 40.83 38.28
N ASN A 109 32.71 40.41 39.49
CA ASN A 109 32.86 38.95 39.77
C ASN A 109 31.53 38.18 39.65
N LEU A 110 30.39 38.80 40.07
CA LEU A 110 29.07 38.17 39.89
C LEU A 110 28.70 38.04 38.41
N LEU A 111 29.02 39.04 37.60
CA LEU A 111 28.82 38.98 36.16
C LEU A 111 29.65 37.88 35.51
N GLU A 112 30.95 37.74 35.87
CA GLU A 112 31.80 36.64 35.38
C GLU A 112 31.27 35.24 35.75
N ASP A 113 30.66 35.11 36.97
CA ASP A 113 30.14 33.84 37.43
C ASP A 113 28.75 33.49 36.85
N GLU A 114 27.88 34.48 36.60
CA GLU A 114 26.49 34.26 36.20
C GLU A 114 26.28 34.32 34.67
N LEU A 115 27.10 35.04 33.93
CA LEU A 115 26.97 35.15 32.47
C LEU A 115 27.35 33.83 31.79
N THR A 116 26.47 33.37 30.91
CA THR A 116 26.71 32.15 30.14
C THR A 116 26.84 32.42 28.64
N VAL A 117 27.79 31.71 28.00
CA VAL A 117 27.96 31.77 26.56
C VAL A 117 26.80 31.05 25.86
N LYS A 118 26.12 31.76 24.98
CA LYS A 118 25.05 31.23 24.13
C LYS A 118 25.32 31.58 22.66
N ALA A 119 24.69 30.83 21.77
CA ALA A 119 24.59 31.17 20.37
C ALA A 119 23.19 31.70 20.08
N GLU A 120 23.11 32.80 19.35
CA GLU A 120 21.86 33.25 18.74
C GLU A 120 21.56 32.38 17.53
N THR A 121 20.40 31.74 17.51
CA THR A 121 20.07 30.69 16.52
C THR A 121 18.65 30.83 16.02
N ILE A 122 18.37 30.15 14.93
CA ILE A 122 17.01 29.94 14.42
C ILE A 122 16.55 28.54 14.80
N GLU A 123 15.50 28.47 15.60
CA GLU A 123 14.78 27.25 15.90
C GLU A 123 13.86 26.90 14.72
N LEU A 124 14.00 25.68 14.20
CA LEU A 124 13.11 25.09 13.21
C LEU A 124 12.09 24.22 13.92
N LYS A 125 10.80 24.53 13.74
CA LYS A 125 9.66 23.72 14.19
C LYS A 125 8.88 23.19 13.00
N ILE A 126 8.35 21.99 13.17
CA ILE A 126 7.40 21.35 12.25
C ILE A 126 6.17 20.94 13.06
N GLY A 127 5.04 21.59 12.80
CA GLY A 127 3.89 21.53 13.69
C GLY A 127 4.27 22.05 15.08
N ASP A 128 4.06 21.23 16.10
CA ASP A 128 4.41 21.54 17.49
C ASP A 128 5.82 21.03 17.89
N ASP A 129 6.49 20.28 17.02
CA ASP A 129 7.75 19.61 17.33
C ASP A 129 8.97 20.46 16.94
N VAL A 130 9.94 20.62 17.87
CA VAL A 130 11.22 21.26 17.61
C VAL A 130 12.16 20.28 16.93
N VAL A 131 12.54 20.58 15.70
CA VAL A 131 13.52 19.80 14.93
C VAL A 131 14.93 20.08 15.40
N GLY A 132 15.25 21.37 15.64
CA GLY A 132 16.56 21.76 16.11
C GLY A 132 16.83 23.26 15.96
N HIS A 133 18.06 23.67 16.32
CA HIS A 133 18.53 25.03 16.25
C HIS A 133 19.65 25.16 15.23
N PHE A 134 19.59 26.15 14.37
CA PHE A 134 20.52 26.37 13.26
C PHE A 134 21.14 27.75 13.35
N ASN A 135 22.31 27.91 12.77
CA ASN A 135 23.10 29.15 12.85
C ASN A 135 22.33 30.39 12.32
N ASP A 136 21.59 30.21 11.25
CA ASP A 136 20.83 31.28 10.60
C ASP A 136 19.59 30.69 9.88
N GLN A 137 18.72 31.59 9.42
CA GLN A 137 17.49 31.21 8.73
C GLN A 137 17.77 30.46 7.42
N ALA A 138 18.81 30.84 6.69
CA ALA A 138 19.17 30.19 5.43
C ALA A 138 19.54 28.71 5.66
N SER A 139 20.28 28.41 6.72
CA SER A 139 20.63 27.05 7.13
C SER A 139 19.39 26.23 7.53
N ALA A 140 18.45 26.82 8.27
CA ALA A 140 17.21 26.16 8.64
C ALA A 140 16.30 25.89 7.42
N GLU A 141 16.18 26.83 6.50
CA GLU A 141 15.45 26.68 5.22
C GLU A 141 16.12 25.64 4.30
N GLU A 142 17.45 25.59 4.28
CA GLU A 142 18.19 24.60 3.52
C GLU A 142 17.93 23.17 4.02
N VAL A 143 17.72 22.95 5.31
CA VAL A 143 17.32 21.66 5.87
C VAL A 143 16.01 21.19 5.24
N VAL A 144 15.00 22.06 5.21
CA VAL A 144 13.67 21.75 4.64
C VAL A 144 13.80 21.46 3.13
N THR A 145 14.56 22.29 2.43
CA THR A 145 14.79 22.14 0.99
C THR A 145 15.50 20.83 0.67
N ASN A 146 16.57 20.51 1.38
CA ASN A 146 17.31 19.26 1.19
C ASN A 146 16.51 18.02 1.58
N TYR A 147 15.57 18.15 2.50
CA TYR A 147 14.63 17.08 2.80
C TYR A 147 13.64 16.85 1.65
N LYS A 148 13.05 17.91 1.06
CA LYS A 148 12.19 17.81 -0.12
C LYS A 148 12.93 17.19 -1.34
N LYS A 149 14.22 17.53 -1.55
CA LYS A 149 15.07 16.97 -2.64
C LYS A 149 15.25 15.46 -2.59
N LYS A 150 14.97 14.81 -1.48
CA LYS A 150 15.02 13.33 -1.39
C LYS A 150 13.86 12.64 -2.09
N PHE A 151 12.77 13.33 -2.31
CA PHE A 151 11.51 12.79 -2.86
C PHE A 151 11.14 13.40 -4.21
N VAL A 152 11.75 14.54 -4.56
CA VAL A 152 11.49 15.29 -5.79
C VAL A 152 12.80 15.76 -6.39
N ASP A 153 12.93 15.64 -7.70
CA ASP A 153 14.12 16.07 -8.41
C ASP A 153 14.39 17.57 -8.21
N GLU A 154 15.68 17.92 -8.06
CA GLU A 154 16.11 19.28 -7.76
C GLU A 154 15.66 20.28 -8.83
N GLU A 155 15.76 19.91 -10.13
CA GLU A 155 15.33 20.76 -11.24
C GLU A 155 13.85 21.14 -11.16
N ILE A 156 12.99 20.19 -10.72
CA ILE A 156 11.55 20.41 -10.53
C ILE A 156 11.31 21.35 -9.34
N LEU A 157 12.02 21.15 -8.23
CA LEU A 157 11.91 22.02 -7.07
C LEU A 157 12.37 23.45 -7.39
N GLU A 158 13.43 23.62 -8.17
CA GLU A 158 13.89 24.94 -8.62
C GLU A 158 12.88 25.62 -9.54
N GLU A 159 12.26 24.86 -10.46
CA GLU A 159 11.21 25.38 -11.35
C GLU A 159 9.98 25.85 -10.54
N LEU A 160 9.54 25.08 -9.55
CA LEU A 160 8.44 25.43 -8.68
C LEU A 160 8.78 26.63 -7.76
N ASN A 161 10.02 26.71 -7.28
CA ASN A 161 10.50 27.82 -6.43
C ASN A 161 10.54 29.16 -7.15
N GLN A 162 10.73 29.20 -8.47
CA GLN A 162 10.74 30.46 -9.23
C GLN A 162 9.43 31.26 -9.10
N ASN A 163 8.34 30.59 -8.72
CA ASN A 163 7.03 31.18 -8.58
C ASN A 163 6.64 31.49 -7.11
N ASN A 164 7.46 31.08 -6.13
CA ASN A 164 7.17 31.21 -4.69
C ASN A 164 8.32 31.90 -3.95
N SER A 165 7.95 32.72 -2.95
CA SER A 165 8.92 33.56 -2.23
C SER A 165 9.32 32.99 -0.84
N SER A 166 8.81 31.83 -0.45
CA SER A 166 8.95 31.31 0.92
C SER A 166 8.91 29.77 0.96
N VAL A 167 9.71 29.15 1.84
CA VAL A 167 9.89 27.69 1.96
C VAL A 167 8.73 27.02 2.69
N ASP A 168 7.94 27.80 3.42
CA ASP A 168 6.78 27.42 4.20
C ASP A 168 5.46 27.39 3.38
N GLU A 169 5.49 27.92 2.13
CA GLU A 169 4.33 27.85 1.24
C GLU A 169 4.42 26.65 0.29
N PRO A 170 3.26 26.08 -0.15
CA PRO A 170 3.24 25.03 -1.17
C PRO A 170 3.87 25.53 -2.48
N LEU A 171 4.80 24.75 -3.02
CA LEU A 171 5.39 25.04 -4.32
C LEU A 171 4.40 24.63 -5.41
N THR A 172 3.81 25.56 -6.13
CA THR A 172 2.74 25.29 -7.10
C THR A 172 3.16 25.62 -8.53
N VAL A 173 2.66 24.81 -9.48
CA VAL A 173 2.86 25.03 -10.91
C VAL A 173 1.89 26.09 -11.44
N ASP A 174 2.30 26.77 -12.52
CA ASP A 174 1.44 27.71 -13.25
C ASP A 174 0.25 26.95 -13.89
N GLU A 175 -0.99 27.47 -13.70
CA GLU A 175 -2.22 26.84 -14.23
C GLU A 175 -2.23 26.71 -15.76
N ASP A 176 -1.47 27.55 -16.50
CA ASP A 176 -1.40 27.44 -17.95
C ASP A 176 -0.63 26.20 -18.42
N LYS A 177 0.30 25.67 -17.61
CA LYS A 177 1.00 24.40 -17.89
C LYS A 177 0.12 23.17 -17.76
N LYS A 178 -0.95 23.22 -16.96
CA LYS A 178 -1.93 22.12 -16.81
C LYS A 178 -2.71 21.86 -18.08
N LYS A 179 -2.95 22.88 -18.90
CA LYS A 179 -3.83 22.79 -20.10
C LYS A 179 -3.23 22.03 -21.27
N ASP A 180 -1.92 21.86 -21.32
CA ASP A 180 -1.21 21.28 -22.47
C ASP A 180 -0.70 19.84 -22.25
N LEU A 181 -1.17 19.13 -21.21
CA LEU A 181 -0.72 17.79 -20.90
C LEU A 181 -1.13 16.80 -22.01
N LYS A 182 -0.15 16.17 -22.65
CA LYS A 182 -0.35 15.17 -23.72
C LYS A 182 -0.30 13.76 -23.13
N ILE A 183 -0.75 12.79 -23.93
CA ILE A 183 -0.65 11.38 -23.56
C ILE A 183 0.82 10.99 -23.40
N GLY A 184 1.12 10.39 -22.26
CA GLY A 184 2.47 10.01 -21.86
C GLY A 184 3.20 11.06 -20.99
N ASP A 185 2.61 12.27 -20.85
CA ASP A 185 3.16 13.31 -20.01
C ASP A 185 2.68 13.21 -18.56
N SER A 186 3.49 13.70 -17.64
CA SER A 186 3.11 13.94 -16.26
C SER A 186 3.66 15.28 -15.78
N ILE A 187 2.95 15.96 -14.92
CA ILE A 187 3.33 17.24 -14.32
C ILE A 187 3.12 17.22 -12.81
N ILE A 188 4.11 17.70 -12.06
CA ILE A 188 3.96 17.93 -10.63
C ILE A 188 3.25 19.27 -10.43
N LEU A 189 2.13 19.24 -9.72
CA LEU A 189 1.30 20.41 -9.47
C LEU A 189 1.81 21.22 -8.30
N ASP A 190 2.11 20.53 -7.23
CA ASP A 190 2.68 21.13 -6.01
C ASP A 190 3.52 20.13 -5.22
N VAL A 191 4.38 20.69 -4.37
CA VAL A 191 5.19 19.98 -3.38
C VAL A 191 5.07 20.69 -2.05
N GLN A 192 4.44 20.07 -1.08
CA GLN A 192 4.22 20.62 0.25
C GLN A 192 4.68 19.65 1.35
N LEU A 193 4.78 20.17 2.56
CA LEU A 193 4.94 19.35 3.75
C LEU A 193 3.56 19.09 4.39
N SER A 194 3.40 17.94 5.03
CA SER A 194 2.13 17.57 5.69
C SER A 194 1.83 18.41 6.92
N GLU A 195 2.83 19.09 7.49
CA GLU A 195 2.74 19.94 8.66
C GLU A 195 3.33 21.33 8.36
N GLU A 196 2.90 22.34 9.12
CA GLU A 196 3.38 23.73 9.00
C GLU A 196 4.81 23.83 9.51
N VAL A 197 5.65 24.58 8.77
CA VAL A 197 7.02 24.91 9.15
C VAL A 197 7.06 26.32 9.73
N SER A 198 7.73 26.47 10.87
CA SER A 198 7.92 27.77 11.49
C SER A 198 9.34 27.97 11.99
N PHE A 199 9.76 29.22 12.03
CA PHE A 199 11.08 29.64 12.46
C PHE A 199 10.96 30.68 13.57
N SER A 200 11.79 30.54 14.61
CA SER A 200 11.88 31.52 15.71
C SER A 200 13.34 31.72 16.11
N THR A 201 13.65 32.93 16.59
CA THR A 201 14.99 33.22 17.15
C THR A 201 15.07 32.72 18.57
N GLU A 202 16.11 31.94 18.89
CA GLU A 202 16.35 31.41 20.23
C GLU A 202 17.82 31.47 20.59
N LYS A 203 18.11 31.67 21.90
CA LYS A 203 19.46 31.60 22.44
C LYS A 203 19.71 30.22 23.07
N VAL A 204 20.64 29.45 22.52
CA VAL A 204 20.93 28.10 23.03
C VAL A 204 22.43 27.94 23.32
N ALA A 205 22.77 26.89 24.09
CA ALA A 205 24.19 26.53 24.25
C ALA A 205 24.79 26.20 22.89
N PRO A 206 25.99 26.69 22.53
CA PRO A 206 26.58 26.50 21.18
C PRO A 206 26.59 25.04 20.72
N LYS A 207 26.86 24.09 21.63
CA LYS A 207 26.84 22.66 21.36
C LYS A 207 25.50 22.07 20.88
N LYS A 208 24.39 22.84 21.02
CA LYS A 208 23.05 22.45 20.53
C LYS A 208 22.78 22.89 19.09
N VAL A 209 23.65 23.68 18.51
CA VAL A 209 23.51 24.14 17.13
C VAL A 209 23.81 22.99 16.17
N LEU A 210 22.91 22.78 15.25
CA LEU A 210 22.99 21.68 14.28
C LEU A 210 23.49 22.19 12.92
N THR A 211 24.24 21.34 12.25
CA THR A 211 24.53 21.51 10.81
C THR A 211 23.30 21.14 9.98
N VAL A 212 23.20 21.66 8.78
CA VAL A 212 22.15 21.31 7.78
C VAL A 212 22.04 19.79 7.62
N LYS A 213 23.20 19.10 7.49
CA LYS A 213 23.22 17.63 7.34
C LYS A 213 22.62 16.88 8.54
N GLN A 214 22.86 17.38 9.75
CA GLN A 214 22.27 16.79 10.96
C GLN A 214 20.77 17.03 11.01
N GLY A 215 20.30 18.24 10.65
CA GLY A 215 18.87 18.57 10.55
C GLY A 215 18.13 17.68 9.55
N VAL A 216 18.66 17.51 8.34
CA VAL A 216 18.08 16.60 7.34
C VAL A 216 17.99 15.18 7.87
N LYS A 217 19.06 14.70 8.55
CA LYS A 217 19.06 13.34 9.12
C LYS A 217 18.03 13.17 10.25
N LEU A 218 17.75 14.23 11.02
CA LEU A 218 16.70 14.21 12.03
C LEU A 218 15.31 14.13 11.38
N LEU A 219 15.06 14.90 10.32
CA LEU A 219 13.80 14.81 9.56
C LEU A 219 13.59 13.42 8.96
N GLU A 220 14.64 12.77 8.48
CA GLU A 220 14.58 11.40 7.96
C GLU A 220 14.27 10.35 9.02
N LYS A 221 14.92 10.48 10.18
CA LYS A 221 14.74 9.50 11.27
C LYS A 221 13.39 9.65 11.97
N GLY A 222 12.85 10.88 12.00
CA GLY A 222 11.61 11.16 12.72
C GLY A 222 11.74 11.06 14.24
N THR A 223 10.59 11.12 14.89
CA THR A 223 10.45 10.86 16.33
C THR A 223 10.13 9.41 16.59
N LEU A 224 10.69 8.86 17.67
CA LEU A 224 10.29 7.57 18.20
C LEU A 224 8.87 7.68 18.76
N LYS A 225 7.91 7.08 18.07
CA LYS A 225 6.57 6.91 18.62
C LYS A 225 6.49 5.52 19.25
N GLU A 226 6.18 5.45 20.52
CA GLU A 226 5.85 4.18 21.16
C GLU A 226 4.60 3.60 20.49
N GLU A 227 4.77 2.57 19.68
CA GLU A 227 3.68 1.83 19.03
C GLU A 227 3.70 0.40 19.55
N LYS A 228 2.49 -0.17 19.75
CA LYS A 228 2.31 -1.56 20.15
C LYS A 228 1.67 -2.34 19.02
N HIS A 229 2.28 -3.45 18.66
CA HIS A 229 1.72 -4.42 17.72
C HIS A 229 0.97 -5.51 18.48
N LYS A 230 -0.24 -5.84 18.05
CA LYS A 230 -0.98 -7.02 18.52
C LYS A 230 -0.69 -8.21 17.62
N VAL A 231 -0.09 -9.24 18.20
CA VAL A 231 0.28 -10.47 17.49
C VAL A 231 -0.94 -11.16 16.90
N LYS A 232 -0.89 -11.48 15.61
CA LYS A 232 -1.91 -12.24 14.89
C LYS A 232 -1.51 -13.70 14.75
N GLU A 233 -2.49 -14.54 14.41
CA GLU A 233 -2.25 -15.97 14.17
C GLU A 233 -1.20 -16.20 13.07
N GLY A 234 -0.14 -16.95 13.41
CA GLY A 234 0.94 -17.32 12.50
C GLY A 234 2.08 -16.31 12.37
N GLU A 235 2.04 -15.18 13.08
CA GLU A 235 3.14 -14.21 13.07
C GLU A 235 4.31 -14.67 13.95
N VAL A 236 5.53 -14.33 13.54
CA VAL A 236 6.78 -14.59 14.26
C VAL A 236 7.57 -13.29 14.44
N LEU A 237 8.42 -13.23 15.48
CA LEU A 237 9.18 -12.02 15.84
C LEU A 237 9.91 -11.37 14.65
N GLY A 238 10.61 -12.16 13.84
CA GLY A 238 11.35 -11.62 12.69
C GLY A 238 10.45 -11.00 11.62
N GLN A 239 9.23 -11.51 11.44
CA GLN A 239 8.26 -10.95 10.50
C GLN A 239 7.62 -9.66 11.05
N ILE A 240 7.34 -9.64 12.37
CA ILE A 240 6.85 -8.42 13.04
C ILE A 240 7.95 -7.34 12.97
N ALA A 241 9.19 -7.64 13.30
CA ALA A 241 10.31 -6.70 13.19
C ALA A 241 10.42 -6.11 11.78
N ALA A 242 10.40 -6.97 10.74
CA ALA A 242 10.49 -6.53 9.35
C ALA A 242 9.33 -5.61 8.91
N ASN A 243 8.11 -5.83 9.43
CA ASN A 243 6.94 -5.00 9.13
C ASN A 243 7.09 -3.57 9.66
N TYR A 244 7.92 -3.36 10.70
CA TYR A 244 8.20 -2.07 11.33
C TYR A 244 9.61 -1.55 11.02
N ASN A 245 10.27 -2.10 10.00
CA ASN A 245 11.64 -1.75 9.59
C ASN A 245 12.68 -1.89 10.72
N LEU A 246 12.46 -2.81 11.64
CA LEU A 246 13.37 -3.17 12.73
C LEU A 246 14.09 -4.47 12.38
N SER A 247 15.32 -4.63 12.88
CA SER A 247 15.94 -5.95 13.02
C SER A 247 15.31 -6.70 14.21
N THR A 248 15.47 -8.02 14.24
CA THR A 248 14.99 -8.82 15.38
C THR A 248 15.67 -8.39 16.69
N ASP A 249 16.95 -8.04 16.64
CA ASP A 249 17.71 -7.58 17.80
C ASP A 249 17.16 -6.26 18.35
N GLU A 250 16.88 -5.27 17.47
CA GLU A 250 16.26 -4.00 17.86
C GLU A 250 14.86 -4.21 18.45
N LEU A 251 14.06 -5.15 17.90
CA LEU A 251 12.76 -5.49 18.47
C LEU A 251 12.89 -6.12 19.88
N LEU A 252 13.89 -6.95 20.10
CA LEU A 252 14.16 -7.56 21.40
C LEU A 252 14.68 -6.54 22.42
N ASP A 253 15.52 -5.59 22.00
CA ASP A 253 16.04 -4.52 22.87
C ASP A 253 14.91 -3.65 23.47
N ILE A 254 13.84 -3.42 22.71
CA ILE A 254 12.67 -2.66 23.18
C ILE A 254 11.60 -3.53 23.88
N ASN A 255 11.80 -4.86 23.91
CA ASN A 255 10.95 -5.84 24.59
C ASN A 255 11.80 -6.80 25.46
N PRO A 256 12.35 -6.34 26.57
CA PRO A 256 13.31 -7.14 27.38
C PRO A 256 12.73 -8.44 27.95
N ASP A 257 11.40 -8.59 27.94
CA ASP A 257 10.70 -9.81 28.36
C ASP A 257 10.65 -10.89 27.26
N LEU A 258 11.10 -10.58 26.04
CA LEU A 258 11.14 -11.50 24.90
C LEU A 258 12.57 -11.95 24.59
N THR A 259 12.68 -13.14 24.01
CA THR A 259 13.90 -13.72 23.46
C THR A 259 13.63 -14.21 22.03
N GLU A 260 14.66 -14.51 21.24
CA GLU A 260 14.50 -15.07 19.90
C GLU A 260 13.63 -16.34 19.86
N ASP A 261 13.68 -17.15 20.92
CA ASP A 261 12.93 -18.40 21.05
C ASP A 261 11.54 -18.21 21.70
N SER A 262 11.13 -16.97 22.00
CA SER A 262 9.83 -16.70 22.64
C SER A 262 8.67 -17.11 21.74
N ILE A 263 7.73 -17.88 22.31
CA ILE A 263 6.48 -18.26 21.65
C ILE A 263 5.48 -17.12 21.87
N LEU A 264 5.12 -16.45 20.78
CA LEU A 264 4.14 -15.37 20.81
C LEU A 264 2.72 -15.91 20.96
N GLN A 265 1.91 -15.23 21.77
CA GLN A 265 0.49 -15.52 21.92
C GLN A 265 -0.33 -14.59 21.03
N ILE A 266 -1.44 -15.09 20.47
CA ILE A 266 -2.39 -14.26 19.74
C ILE A 266 -2.91 -13.16 20.68
N ASP A 267 -3.05 -11.92 20.16
CA ASP A 267 -3.39 -10.71 20.92
C ASP A 267 -2.35 -10.23 21.94
N GLN A 268 -1.17 -10.86 22.03
CA GLN A 268 -0.06 -10.34 22.81
C GLN A 268 0.38 -8.98 22.25
N GLU A 269 0.55 -7.98 23.12
CA GLU A 269 1.08 -6.69 22.74
C GLU A 269 2.60 -6.69 22.81
N ILE A 270 3.25 -6.35 21.69
CA ILE A 270 4.70 -6.21 21.56
C ILE A 270 4.98 -4.74 21.26
N ASN A 271 5.94 -4.15 21.98
CA ASN A 271 6.40 -2.80 21.69
C ASN A 271 7.13 -2.81 20.35
N VAL A 272 6.64 -2.02 19.41
CA VAL A 272 7.26 -1.76 18.11
C VAL A 272 7.44 -0.27 18.02
N THR A 273 8.68 0.19 18.07
CA THR A 273 8.98 1.61 17.96
C THR A 273 9.14 1.93 16.51
N ASP A 274 8.10 2.51 15.90
CA ASP A 274 8.20 3.00 14.52
C ASP A 274 8.74 4.43 14.52
N TYR A 275 9.76 4.68 13.67
CA TYR A 275 10.23 6.02 13.39
C TYR A 275 9.20 6.69 12.47
N LYS A 276 8.36 7.56 13.02
CA LYS A 276 7.56 8.44 12.17
C LYS A 276 8.41 9.63 11.76
N PRO A 277 8.55 9.92 10.48
CA PRO A 277 9.13 11.17 10.05
C PRO A 277 8.35 12.33 10.72
N PHE A 278 9.04 13.40 11.09
CA PHE A 278 8.40 14.61 11.64
C PHE A 278 7.33 15.13 10.70
N VAL A 279 7.52 14.91 9.41
CA VAL A 279 6.69 15.47 8.35
C VAL A 279 6.80 14.62 7.10
N ASP A 280 5.70 14.48 6.37
CA ASP A 280 5.70 13.87 5.05
C ASP A 280 5.91 14.94 3.98
N VAL A 281 6.66 14.59 2.95
CA VAL A 281 6.68 15.34 1.69
C VAL A 281 5.52 14.83 0.83
N VAL A 282 4.54 15.70 0.59
CA VAL A 282 3.34 15.43 -0.19
C VAL A 282 3.50 16.07 -1.55
N VAL A 283 3.38 15.26 -2.59
CA VAL A 283 3.49 15.68 -3.99
C VAL A 283 2.18 15.37 -4.69
N HIS A 284 1.55 16.38 -5.27
CA HIS A 284 0.41 16.19 -6.17
C HIS A 284 0.89 16.28 -7.60
N LYS A 285 0.53 15.29 -8.40
CA LYS A 285 0.85 15.29 -9.83
C LYS A 285 -0.34 14.88 -10.67
N GLU A 286 -0.39 15.36 -11.89
CA GLU A 286 -1.29 14.86 -12.94
C GLU A 286 -0.51 14.03 -13.96
N GLU A 287 -1.18 13.02 -14.52
CA GLU A 287 -0.62 12.12 -15.52
C GLU A 287 -1.70 11.75 -16.54
N LYS A 288 -1.42 11.93 -17.84
CA LYS A 288 -2.26 11.41 -18.92
C LYS A 288 -1.61 10.21 -19.57
N LYS A 289 -2.33 9.09 -19.64
CA LYS A 289 -1.84 7.89 -20.31
C LYS A 289 -2.91 7.16 -21.09
N GLU A 290 -2.45 6.40 -22.09
CA GLU A 290 -3.29 5.44 -22.79
C GLU A 290 -3.30 4.11 -22.04
N GLU A 291 -4.49 3.55 -21.83
CA GLU A 291 -4.68 2.22 -21.23
C GLU A 291 -5.47 1.33 -22.20
N THR A 292 -5.24 0.01 -22.10
CA THR A 292 -5.98 -0.98 -22.86
C THR A 292 -7.31 -1.31 -22.19
N ILE A 293 -8.33 -1.59 -22.99
CA ILE A 293 -9.60 -2.14 -22.55
C ILE A 293 -9.68 -3.57 -23.05
N ASP A 294 -9.74 -4.52 -22.13
CA ASP A 294 -9.83 -5.94 -22.46
C ASP A 294 -11.17 -6.25 -23.17
N TYR A 295 -11.10 -7.15 -24.17
CA TYR A 295 -12.29 -7.68 -24.81
C TYR A 295 -12.86 -8.88 -24.05
N GLN A 296 -14.17 -9.11 -24.18
CA GLN A 296 -14.84 -10.29 -23.61
C GLN A 296 -14.98 -11.40 -24.66
N THR A 297 -15.10 -12.65 -24.18
CA THR A 297 -15.40 -13.80 -25.04
C THR A 297 -16.88 -14.16 -24.90
N GLU A 298 -17.62 -14.04 -25.98
CA GLU A 298 -19.03 -14.44 -26.10
C GLU A 298 -19.10 -15.85 -26.73
N THR A 299 -19.98 -16.69 -26.19
CA THR A 299 -20.25 -18.01 -26.74
C THR A 299 -21.67 -18.04 -27.33
N VAL A 300 -21.77 -18.39 -28.62
CA VAL A 300 -23.03 -18.56 -29.32
C VAL A 300 -23.20 -20.04 -29.67
N GLU A 301 -24.37 -20.60 -29.40
CA GLU A 301 -24.70 -21.97 -29.77
C GLU A 301 -25.21 -22.03 -31.21
N SER A 302 -24.84 -23.14 -31.94
CA SER A 302 -25.26 -23.38 -33.31
C SER A 302 -25.56 -24.86 -33.52
N ASP A 303 -26.66 -25.16 -34.20
CA ASP A 303 -27.06 -26.50 -34.63
C ASP A 303 -26.46 -26.92 -35.98
N GLU A 304 -25.68 -26.04 -36.61
CA GLU A 304 -24.91 -26.35 -37.82
C GLU A 304 -23.64 -27.14 -37.48
N LEU A 305 -23.03 -26.88 -36.35
CA LEU A 305 -21.83 -27.57 -35.85
C LEU A 305 -22.21 -28.76 -34.94
N TYR A 306 -21.42 -29.81 -35.02
CA TYR A 306 -21.65 -30.96 -34.11
C TYR A 306 -21.25 -30.64 -32.69
N LYS A 307 -21.95 -31.24 -31.73
CA LYS A 307 -21.64 -31.11 -30.31
C LYS A 307 -20.19 -31.53 -30.02
N GLY A 308 -19.45 -30.58 -29.43
CA GLY A 308 -18.01 -30.72 -29.16
C GLY A 308 -17.13 -30.03 -30.20
N GLU A 309 -17.69 -29.58 -31.32
CA GLU A 309 -17.00 -28.70 -32.26
C GLU A 309 -17.19 -27.24 -31.86
N GLN A 310 -16.17 -26.44 -32.12
CA GLN A 310 -16.22 -25.00 -31.95
C GLN A 310 -15.44 -24.29 -33.05
N THR A 311 -15.88 -23.12 -33.40
CA THR A 311 -15.18 -22.27 -34.36
C THR A 311 -15.18 -20.84 -33.88
N VAL A 312 -14.15 -20.07 -34.16
CA VAL A 312 -14.09 -18.65 -33.89
C VAL A 312 -14.77 -17.92 -35.04
N LYS A 313 -15.90 -17.27 -34.75
CA LYS A 313 -16.62 -16.46 -35.74
C LYS A 313 -16.03 -15.07 -35.86
N GLN A 314 -15.53 -14.53 -34.76
CA GLN A 314 -14.92 -13.22 -34.68
C GLN A 314 -13.78 -13.25 -33.67
N GLU A 315 -12.60 -12.81 -34.09
CA GLU A 315 -11.48 -12.62 -33.17
C GLU A 315 -11.71 -11.35 -32.33
N GLY A 316 -11.30 -11.41 -31.05
CA GLY A 316 -11.30 -10.27 -30.16
C GLY A 316 -10.15 -9.31 -30.47
N SER A 317 -10.36 -8.05 -30.23
CA SER A 317 -9.28 -7.05 -30.21
C SER A 317 -9.47 -6.09 -29.06
N GLU A 318 -8.39 -5.75 -28.38
CA GLU A 318 -8.37 -4.78 -27.30
C GLU A 318 -8.78 -3.39 -27.79
N GLY A 319 -9.53 -2.72 -26.95
CA GLY A 319 -9.83 -1.31 -27.04
C GLY A 319 -8.72 -0.46 -26.45
N LYS A 320 -8.88 0.85 -26.52
CA LYS A 320 -7.99 1.84 -25.96
C LYS A 320 -8.79 2.96 -25.33
N LYS A 321 -8.31 3.43 -24.19
CA LYS A 321 -8.84 4.62 -23.52
C LYS A 321 -7.68 5.53 -23.11
N GLU A 322 -7.95 6.80 -23.14
CA GLU A 322 -7.12 7.83 -22.53
C GLU A 322 -7.65 8.11 -21.13
N VAL A 323 -6.76 8.11 -20.16
CA VAL A 323 -7.11 8.38 -18.76
C VAL A 323 -6.21 9.49 -18.23
N HIS A 324 -6.83 10.48 -17.60
CA HIS A 324 -6.19 11.57 -16.89
C HIS A 324 -6.33 11.32 -15.41
N TYR A 325 -5.21 11.18 -14.71
CA TYR A 325 -5.13 10.89 -13.28
C TYR A 325 -4.64 12.09 -12.49
N GLU A 326 -5.19 12.27 -11.31
CA GLU A 326 -4.58 13.00 -10.20
C GLU A 326 -3.99 11.98 -9.22
N ILE A 327 -2.74 12.20 -8.80
CA ILE A 327 -1.97 11.26 -7.99
C ILE A 327 -1.35 12.02 -6.81
N GLU A 328 -1.65 11.58 -5.59
CA GLU A 328 -0.95 12.01 -4.38
C GLU A 328 0.16 11.01 -4.05
N ILE A 329 1.35 11.55 -3.81
CA ILE A 329 2.54 10.78 -3.42
C ILE A 329 3.03 11.33 -2.09
N ARG A 330 3.18 10.46 -1.09
CA ARG A 330 3.77 10.80 0.21
C ARG A 330 5.07 10.05 0.40
N ASN A 331 6.13 10.78 0.69
CA ASN A 331 7.49 10.21 0.86
C ASN A 331 7.85 9.20 -0.26
N GLY A 332 7.54 9.56 -1.52
CA GLY A 332 7.82 8.74 -2.70
C GLY A 332 6.88 7.56 -2.94
N LYS A 333 5.85 7.36 -2.10
CA LYS A 333 4.84 6.30 -2.26
C LYS A 333 3.51 6.89 -2.70
N VAL A 334 2.89 6.30 -3.71
CA VAL A 334 1.52 6.69 -4.14
C VAL A 334 0.54 6.32 -3.04
N THR A 335 -0.15 7.32 -2.50
CA THR A 335 -1.17 7.17 -1.45
C THR A 335 -2.59 7.28 -1.99
N GLN A 336 -2.77 8.10 -3.04
CA GLN A 336 -4.06 8.29 -3.70
C GLN A 336 -3.88 8.40 -5.20
N LYS A 337 -4.84 7.84 -5.96
CA LYS A 337 -4.89 7.95 -7.41
C LYS A 337 -6.35 8.05 -7.83
N GLU A 338 -6.73 9.19 -8.37
CA GLU A 338 -8.08 9.48 -8.83
C GLU A 338 -8.12 9.68 -10.34
N VAL A 339 -9.24 9.30 -10.97
CA VAL A 339 -9.49 9.55 -12.37
C VAL A 339 -10.20 10.90 -12.50
N LEU A 340 -9.55 11.87 -13.11
CA LEU A 340 -10.13 13.17 -13.41
C LEU A 340 -11.00 13.11 -14.67
N GLU A 341 -10.50 12.44 -15.71
CA GLU A 341 -11.17 12.30 -17.00
C GLU A 341 -10.81 10.97 -17.64
N GLU A 342 -11.79 10.34 -18.30
CA GLU A 342 -11.59 9.11 -19.07
C GLU A 342 -12.33 9.23 -20.40
N SER A 343 -11.67 8.90 -21.50
CA SER A 343 -12.29 8.84 -22.82
C SER A 343 -11.86 7.61 -23.60
N VAL A 344 -12.83 6.89 -24.16
CA VAL A 344 -12.57 5.72 -24.99
C VAL A 344 -12.19 6.19 -26.38
N THR A 345 -10.98 5.90 -26.82
CA THR A 345 -10.46 6.26 -28.16
C THR A 345 -10.68 5.13 -29.17
N LYS A 346 -10.77 3.89 -28.70
CA LYS A 346 -11.06 2.71 -29.50
C LYS A 346 -11.86 1.71 -28.67
N GLU A 347 -13.06 1.37 -29.11
CA GLU A 347 -13.87 0.33 -28.47
C GLU A 347 -13.24 -1.05 -28.62
N PRO A 348 -13.29 -1.92 -27.58
CA PRO A 348 -12.88 -3.30 -27.71
C PRO A 348 -13.85 -4.08 -28.60
N VAL A 349 -13.34 -5.04 -29.36
CA VAL A 349 -14.15 -5.95 -30.14
C VAL A 349 -14.16 -7.32 -29.46
N ASN A 350 -15.34 -7.79 -29.07
CA ASN A 350 -15.48 -9.07 -28.38
C ASN A 350 -15.14 -10.26 -29.30
N LYS A 351 -14.51 -11.28 -28.70
CA LYS A 351 -14.30 -12.56 -29.35
C LYS A 351 -15.59 -13.35 -29.33
N VAL A 352 -16.04 -13.85 -30.52
CA VAL A 352 -17.23 -14.68 -30.62
C VAL A 352 -16.82 -16.10 -31.00
N VAL A 353 -17.11 -17.05 -30.11
CA VAL A 353 -16.89 -18.48 -30.31
C VAL A 353 -18.23 -19.17 -30.49
N VAL A 354 -18.39 -19.86 -31.64
CA VAL A 354 -19.58 -20.64 -31.94
C VAL A 354 -19.34 -22.08 -31.47
N LYS A 355 -20.21 -22.62 -30.61
CA LYS A 355 -20.19 -24.01 -30.14
C LYS A 355 -21.32 -24.81 -30.76
N GLY A 356 -20.98 -25.99 -31.25
CA GLY A 356 -21.93 -26.92 -31.87
C GLY A 356 -22.86 -27.58 -30.84
N THR A 357 -24.14 -27.67 -31.19
CA THR A 357 -25.18 -28.39 -30.44
C THR A 357 -25.70 -29.60 -31.17
N LYS A 358 -25.41 -29.72 -32.49
CA LYS A 358 -25.89 -30.83 -33.35
C LYS A 358 -25.41 -32.17 -32.88
N VAL A 359 -26.32 -33.08 -32.61
CA VAL A 359 -26.03 -34.45 -32.20
C VAL A 359 -26.09 -35.37 -33.41
N ILE A 360 -25.08 -36.26 -33.59
CA ILE A 360 -25.13 -37.34 -34.58
C ILE A 360 -25.68 -38.58 -33.86
N PRO A 361 -26.93 -38.98 -34.12
CA PRO A 361 -27.50 -40.14 -33.42
C PRO A 361 -26.73 -41.44 -33.60
N SER A 362 -25.96 -41.60 -34.70
CA SER A 362 -25.13 -42.77 -34.99
C SER A 362 -23.76 -42.76 -34.30
N ARG A 363 -23.38 -41.63 -33.64
CA ARG A 363 -22.07 -41.48 -32.98
C ARG A 363 -22.24 -41.19 -31.49
N GLY A 364 -21.60 -41.99 -30.67
CA GLY A 364 -21.60 -41.85 -29.23
C GLY A 364 -20.88 -40.59 -28.74
N THR A 365 -21.35 -40.05 -27.63
CA THR A 365 -20.78 -38.87 -26.95
C THR A 365 -19.48 -39.21 -26.22
N GLY A 366 -19.22 -40.47 -25.94
CA GLY A 366 -18.11 -40.97 -25.12
C GLY A 366 -18.44 -41.06 -23.62
N SER A 367 -19.61 -40.61 -23.22
CA SER A 367 -20.12 -40.66 -21.83
C SER A 367 -21.28 -41.64 -21.79
N LEU A 368 -21.10 -42.78 -21.13
CA LEU A 368 -22.12 -43.82 -21.08
C LEU A 368 -23.09 -43.55 -19.91
N SER A 369 -24.40 -43.62 -20.20
CA SER A 369 -25.43 -43.63 -19.15
C SER A 369 -25.70 -45.02 -18.64
N TRP A 370 -26.28 -45.11 -17.44
CA TRP A 370 -26.73 -46.35 -16.85
C TRP A 370 -27.71 -47.08 -17.79
N PRO A 371 -27.45 -48.38 -18.11
CA PRO A 371 -28.15 -49.05 -19.20
C PRO A 371 -29.48 -49.72 -18.77
N ALA A 372 -29.93 -49.49 -17.56
CA ALA A 372 -31.17 -50.08 -17.01
C ALA A 372 -31.97 -48.97 -16.27
N VAL A 373 -33.25 -49.25 -15.97
CA VAL A 373 -34.07 -48.39 -15.16
C VAL A 373 -33.94 -48.80 -13.68
N GLY A 374 -33.15 -48.09 -12.90
CA GLY A 374 -32.82 -48.46 -11.52
C GLY A 374 -31.92 -49.69 -11.44
N GLY A 375 -31.95 -50.42 -10.35
CA GLY A 375 -31.07 -51.55 -10.10
C GLY A 375 -29.74 -51.19 -9.49
N TYR A 376 -28.94 -52.20 -9.18
CA TYR A 376 -27.59 -52.07 -8.64
C TYR A 376 -26.68 -53.13 -9.21
N ILE A 377 -25.37 -52.93 -9.13
CA ILE A 377 -24.37 -53.91 -9.59
C ILE A 377 -24.36 -55.06 -8.60
N SER A 378 -24.81 -56.22 -9.04
CA SER A 378 -24.80 -57.46 -8.27
C SER A 378 -23.53 -58.27 -8.43
N SER A 379 -22.78 -58.03 -9.51
CA SER A 379 -21.47 -58.65 -9.78
C SER A 379 -20.61 -57.77 -10.63
N HIS A 380 -19.33 -57.68 -10.30
CA HIS A 380 -18.32 -56.87 -11.00
C HIS A 380 -17.53 -57.70 -12.00
N VAL A 381 -16.76 -57.01 -12.86
CA VAL A 381 -15.75 -57.60 -13.74
C VAL A 381 -14.71 -58.35 -12.89
N GLY A 382 -14.32 -59.57 -13.30
CA GLY A 382 -13.28 -60.33 -12.62
C GLY A 382 -13.37 -61.82 -12.82
N HIS A 383 -12.37 -62.55 -12.32
CA HIS A 383 -12.38 -64.02 -12.34
C HIS A 383 -13.34 -64.61 -11.31
N ARG A 384 -14.24 -65.46 -11.76
CA ARG A 384 -15.17 -66.21 -10.90
C ARG A 384 -15.41 -67.63 -11.45
N TRP A 385 -15.39 -68.61 -10.60
CA TRP A 385 -15.61 -70.07 -10.94
C TRP A 385 -14.78 -70.53 -12.16
N GLY A 386 -13.51 -70.09 -12.20
CA GLY A 386 -12.57 -70.48 -13.29
C GLY A 386 -12.77 -69.77 -14.63
N LYS A 387 -13.66 -68.78 -14.74
CA LYS A 387 -13.92 -68.00 -15.95
C LYS A 387 -13.84 -66.50 -15.68
N MET A 388 -13.41 -65.74 -16.66
CA MET A 388 -13.42 -64.30 -16.62
C MET A 388 -14.82 -63.74 -16.86
N HIS A 389 -15.35 -62.96 -15.90
CA HIS A 389 -16.57 -62.18 -16.07
C HIS A 389 -16.21 -60.85 -16.73
N LYS A 390 -16.66 -60.63 -17.95
CA LYS A 390 -16.19 -59.53 -18.85
C LYS A 390 -16.99 -58.24 -18.65
N GLY A 391 -18.06 -58.27 -17.85
CA GLY A 391 -18.92 -57.11 -17.66
C GLY A 391 -19.37 -56.97 -16.20
N ILE A 392 -20.38 -56.15 -16.00
CA ILE A 392 -21.10 -56.05 -14.74
C ILE A 392 -22.48 -56.66 -14.89
N ASP A 393 -22.99 -57.27 -13.80
CA ASP A 393 -24.35 -57.75 -13.75
C ASP A 393 -25.21 -56.74 -12.93
N ILE A 394 -26.28 -56.24 -13.55
CA ILE A 394 -27.22 -55.29 -12.95
C ILE A 394 -28.50 -55.99 -12.62
N ALA A 395 -28.83 -56.10 -11.34
CA ALA A 395 -30.02 -56.78 -10.81
C ALA A 395 -31.01 -55.82 -10.14
N ARG A 396 -32.23 -56.36 -9.87
CA ARG A 396 -33.33 -55.61 -9.21
C ARG A 396 -33.68 -54.28 -9.83
N PRO A 397 -33.92 -54.22 -11.17
CA PRO A 397 -34.34 -52.99 -11.82
C PRO A 397 -35.75 -52.56 -11.29
N SER A 398 -36.01 -51.24 -11.27
CA SER A 398 -37.35 -50.72 -11.03
C SER A 398 -38.31 -51.00 -12.19
N ASN A 399 -37.75 -51.14 -13.39
CA ASN A 399 -38.42 -51.48 -14.64
C ASN A 399 -37.46 -52.33 -15.48
N ARG A 400 -37.96 -53.31 -16.19
CA ARG A 400 -37.18 -54.25 -16.98
C ARG A 400 -36.67 -53.69 -18.31
N SER A 401 -36.92 -52.42 -18.64
CA SER A 401 -36.41 -51.81 -19.89
C SER A 401 -34.89 -51.70 -19.85
N ILE A 402 -34.23 -52.14 -20.93
CA ILE A 402 -32.82 -51.98 -21.19
C ILE A 402 -32.68 -50.84 -22.17
N LEU A 403 -31.76 -49.92 -21.84
CA LEU A 403 -31.55 -48.63 -22.53
C LEU A 403 -30.17 -48.60 -23.18
N ALA A 404 -30.07 -47.99 -24.35
CA ALA A 404 -28.79 -47.73 -25.01
C ALA A 404 -27.98 -46.78 -24.12
N ALA A 405 -26.76 -47.19 -23.74
CA ALA A 405 -25.90 -46.41 -22.89
C ALA A 405 -25.38 -45.10 -23.54
N ASP A 406 -25.25 -45.08 -24.87
CA ASP A 406 -24.90 -43.88 -25.66
C ASP A 406 -25.49 -44.00 -27.06
N ASN A 407 -25.39 -42.93 -27.85
CA ASN A 407 -25.74 -42.98 -29.29
C ASN A 407 -24.89 -44.00 -30.01
N GLY A 408 -25.43 -44.65 -31.05
CA GLY A 408 -24.67 -45.59 -31.83
C GLY A 408 -25.50 -46.34 -32.86
N VAL A 409 -24.87 -47.32 -33.48
CA VAL A 409 -25.50 -48.25 -34.45
C VAL A 409 -25.47 -49.68 -33.90
N VAL A 410 -26.59 -50.35 -33.94
CA VAL A 410 -26.69 -51.74 -33.54
C VAL A 410 -25.93 -52.64 -34.50
N THR A 411 -24.91 -53.34 -34.00
CA THR A 411 -24.08 -54.25 -34.81
C THR A 411 -24.46 -55.72 -34.66
N GLU A 412 -25.05 -56.07 -33.48
CA GLU A 412 -25.62 -57.40 -33.25
C GLU A 412 -26.95 -57.30 -32.49
N ALA A 413 -27.90 -58.14 -32.87
CA ALA A 413 -29.23 -58.25 -32.21
C ALA A 413 -29.73 -59.69 -32.45
N ARG A 414 -29.28 -60.64 -31.63
CA ARG A 414 -29.52 -62.07 -31.82
C ARG A 414 -29.37 -62.86 -30.53
N TYR A 415 -29.80 -64.13 -30.58
CA TYR A 415 -29.46 -65.09 -29.53
C TYR A 415 -28.01 -65.57 -29.74
N ASP A 416 -27.22 -65.64 -28.66
CA ASP A 416 -25.82 -66.08 -28.74
C ASP A 416 -25.37 -66.86 -27.49
N GLY A 417 -25.61 -68.16 -27.52
CA GLY A 417 -25.12 -69.11 -26.54
C GLY A 417 -25.34 -68.75 -25.10
N SER A 418 -24.23 -68.60 -24.38
CA SER A 418 -24.27 -68.26 -22.94
C SER A 418 -24.79 -66.82 -22.65
N TYR A 419 -24.69 -65.88 -23.59
CA TYR A 419 -25.25 -64.53 -23.47
C TYR A 419 -26.78 -64.50 -23.61
N GLY A 420 -27.38 -65.56 -24.20
CA GLY A 420 -28.81 -65.52 -24.51
C GLY A 420 -29.12 -64.49 -25.59
N ASN A 421 -30.26 -63.81 -25.49
CA ASN A 421 -30.57 -62.70 -26.37
C ASN A 421 -29.65 -61.52 -26.03
N LYS A 422 -28.85 -61.08 -26.99
CA LYS A 422 -27.91 -59.96 -26.83
C LYS A 422 -28.11 -58.88 -27.87
N VAL A 423 -27.75 -57.69 -27.48
CA VAL A 423 -27.57 -56.52 -28.38
C VAL A 423 -26.15 -56.02 -28.22
N VAL A 424 -25.51 -55.65 -29.33
CA VAL A 424 -24.23 -54.93 -29.34
C VAL A 424 -24.43 -53.62 -30.09
N ILE A 425 -23.97 -52.54 -29.51
CA ILE A 425 -24.03 -51.21 -30.10
C ILE A 425 -22.59 -50.73 -30.32
N ASP A 426 -22.27 -50.37 -31.56
CA ASP A 426 -21.05 -49.62 -31.87
C ASP A 426 -21.35 -48.13 -31.79
N HIS A 427 -20.63 -47.46 -30.93
CA HIS A 427 -20.78 -46.03 -30.71
C HIS A 427 -19.96 -45.16 -31.67
N ASN A 428 -19.28 -45.77 -32.66
CA ASN A 428 -18.47 -45.08 -33.69
C ASN A 428 -17.40 -44.10 -33.15
N ASN A 429 -16.97 -44.33 -31.91
CA ASN A 429 -15.94 -43.56 -31.21
C ASN A 429 -14.87 -44.48 -30.57
N GLY A 430 -14.79 -45.72 -31.01
CA GLY A 430 -13.90 -46.77 -30.48
C GLY A 430 -14.51 -47.51 -29.29
N ILE A 431 -15.71 -47.19 -28.86
CA ILE A 431 -16.44 -47.86 -27.77
C ILE A 431 -17.56 -48.70 -28.38
N LYS A 432 -17.70 -49.94 -27.87
CA LYS A 432 -18.86 -50.80 -28.08
C LYS A 432 -19.44 -51.24 -26.76
N THR A 433 -20.76 -51.34 -26.67
CA THR A 433 -21.46 -51.84 -25.49
C THR A 433 -22.24 -53.11 -25.85
N LEU A 434 -22.21 -54.08 -24.94
CA LEU A 434 -22.94 -55.35 -25.09
C LEU A 434 -23.97 -55.46 -23.94
N TYR A 435 -25.18 -55.86 -24.29
CA TYR A 435 -26.31 -56.04 -23.42
C TYR A 435 -26.82 -57.47 -23.58
N ALA A 436 -26.77 -58.31 -22.54
CA ALA A 436 -27.11 -59.73 -22.62
C ALA A 436 -28.22 -60.13 -21.63
N HIS A 437 -28.66 -61.40 -21.78
CA HIS A 437 -29.71 -62.02 -21.00
C HIS A 437 -31.10 -61.43 -21.18
N LEU A 438 -31.36 -60.75 -22.32
CA LEU A 438 -32.61 -60.08 -22.60
C LEU A 438 -33.74 -61.11 -22.81
N SER A 439 -34.95 -60.79 -22.32
CA SER A 439 -36.15 -61.59 -22.66
C SER A 439 -36.66 -61.28 -24.06
N SER A 440 -36.49 -59.99 -24.51
CA SER A 440 -36.83 -59.59 -25.87
C SER A 440 -35.88 -58.48 -26.36
N ILE A 441 -35.63 -58.48 -27.67
CA ILE A 441 -34.85 -57.48 -28.37
C ILE A 441 -35.83 -56.56 -29.10
N ASN A 442 -35.68 -55.23 -28.95
CA ASN A 442 -36.54 -54.22 -29.54
C ASN A 442 -35.89 -53.41 -30.69
N VAL A 443 -34.72 -53.84 -31.12
CA VAL A 443 -33.91 -53.14 -32.16
C VAL A 443 -33.38 -54.17 -33.17
N SER A 444 -33.00 -53.71 -34.37
CA SER A 444 -32.46 -54.52 -35.44
C SER A 444 -31.04 -54.13 -35.79
N VAL A 445 -30.23 -55.02 -36.34
CA VAL A 445 -28.89 -54.74 -36.85
C VAL A 445 -28.95 -53.65 -37.90
N GLY A 446 -28.04 -52.69 -37.85
CA GLY A 446 -28.01 -51.47 -38.68
C GLY A 446 -28.89 -50.30 -38.17
N GLN A 447 -29.70 -50.54 -37.17
CA GLN A 447 -30.53 -49.47 -36.59
C GLN A 447 -29.69 -48.48 -35.78
N THR A 448 -29.84 -47.18 -36.08
CA THR A 448 -29.31 -46.10 -35.25
C THR A 448 -30.16 -45.94 -33.99
N VAL A 449 -29.53 -45.91 -32.86
CA VAL A 449 -30.16 -45.73 -31.54
C VAL A 449 -29.54 -44.51 -30.83
N GLU A 450 -30.41 -43.74 -30.21
CA GLU A 450 -30.00 -42.59 -29.38
C GLU A 450 -29.76 -43.06 -27.92
N LYS A 451 -28.92 -42.37 -27.19
CA LYS A 451 -28.70 -42.59 -25.78
C LYS A 451 -30.02 -42.54 -25.00
N GLY A 452 -30.21 -43.54 -24.16
CA GLY A 452 -31.47 -43.70 -23.37
C GLY A 452 -32.61 -44.36 -24.14
N LYS A 453 -32.48 -44.68 -25.46
CA LYS A 453 -33.52 -45.41 -26.22
C LYS A 453 -33.64 -46.84 -25.69
N LYS A 454 -34.88 -47.29 -25.52
CA LYS A 454 -35.17 -48.70 -25.14
C LYS A 454 -34.75 -49.63 -26.28
N ILE A 455 -33.85 -50.56 -25.96
CA ILE A 455 -33.28 -51.54 -26.93
C ILE A 455 -33.71 -53.00 -26.67
N GLY A 456 -34.31 -53.24 -25.47
CA GLY A 456 -34.77 -54.59 -25.11
C GLY A 456 -35.42 -54.60 -23.72
N VAL A 457 -35.69 -55.80 -23.27
CA VAL A 457 -36.29 -56.08 -21.94
C VAL A 457 -35.38 -57.05 -21.20
N MET A 458 -35.01 -56.74 -19.95
CA MET A 458 -34.20 -57.59 -19.09
C MET A 458 -34.89 -58.95 -18.89
N GLY A 459 -34.11 -60.00 -18.98
CA GLY A 459 -34.64 -61.39 -18.89
C GLY A 459 -33.68 -62.34 -18.18
N THR A 460 -33.87 -63.63 -18.51
CA THR A 460 -33.10 -64.75 -17.97
C THR A 460 -32.68 -65.72 -19.07
N THR A 461 -32.45 -65.21 -20.29
CA THR A 461 -32.03 -66.08 -21.41
C THR A 461 -30.52 -66.35 -21.39
N GLY A 462 -30.09 -67.51 -21.90
CA GLY A 462 -28.71 -67.94 -21.86
C GLY A 462 -28.33 -68.60 -20.51
N ASN A 463 -27.06 -68.44 -20.11
CA ASN A 463 -26.57 -69.12 -18.88
C ASN A 463 -26.62 -68.13 -17.68
N VAL A 464 -27.70 -68.13 -16.96
CA VAL A 464 -27.97 -67.21 -15.86
C VAL A 464 -28.53 -67.92 -14.60
N THR A 465 -28.30 -67.33 -13.43
CA THR A 465 -28.84 -67.81 -12.15
C THR A 465 -30.07 -67.03 -11.70
N GLY A 466 -30.38 -65.92 -12.35
CA GLY A 466 -31.51 -65.04 -11.98
C GLY A 466 -31.66 -63.86 -12.95
N LEU A 467 -32.70 -63.05 -12.70
CA LEU A 467 -33.01 -61.88 -13.53
C LEU A 467 -31.97 -60.79 -13.37
N HIS A 468 -31.19 -60.52 -14.43
CA HIS A 468 -30.24 -59.43 -14.46
C HIS A 468 -29.92 -59.01 -15.91
N LEU A 469 -29.31 -57.84 -16.09
CA LEU A 469 -28.64 -57.42 -17.28
C LEU A 469 -27.14 -57.69 -17.11
N HIS A 470 -26.52 -58.44 -18.03
CA HIS A 470 -25.08 -58.50 -18.17
C HIS A 470 -24.67 -57.39 -19.17
N PHE A 471 -23.81 -56.48 -18.71
CA PHE A 471 -23.38 -55.29 -19.48
C PHE A 471 -21.87 -55.24 -19.61
N GLU A 472 -21.39 -55.20 -20.84
CA GLU A 472 -19.96 -55.07 -21.12
C GLU A 472 -19.65 -53.76 -21.87
N VAL A 473 -18.47 -53.23 -21.61
CA VAL A 473 -17.86 -52.11 -22.36
C VAL A 473 -16.58 -52.61 -23.02
N HIS A 474 -16.44 -52.35 -24.31
CA HIS A 474 -15.25 -52.66 -25.06
C HIS A 474 -14.70 -51.38 -25.67
N LYS A 475 -13.41 -51.11 -25.48
CA LYS A 475 -12.72 -49.98 -26.09
C LYS A 475 -11.60 -50.47 -27.02
N ASN A 476 -11.68 -50.11 -28.29
CA ASN A 476 -10.75 -50.54 -29.33
C ASN A 476 -10.55 -52.07 -29.33
N GLY A 477 -11.62 -52.82 -29.13
CA GLY A 477 -11.65 -54.28 -29.11
C GLY A 477 -11.27 -54.94 -27.78
N SER A 478 -10.83 -54.19 -26.78
CA SER A 478 -10.45 -54.72 -25.47
C SER A 478 -11.56 -54.50 -24.46
N VAL A 479 -11.84 -55.53 -23.64
CA VAL A 479 -12.82 -55.46 -22.54
C VAL A 479 -12.35 -54.45 -21.50
N GLN A 480 -13.26 -53.61 -21.06
CA GLN A 480 -13.03 -52.59 -20.03
C GLN A 480 -13.96 -52.84 -18.85
N ASN A 481 -13.62 -52.26 -17.67
CA ASN A 481 -14.55 -52.25 -16.54
C ASN A 481 -15.66 -51.20 -16.81
N PRO A 482 -16.95 -51.61 -16.93
CA PRO A 482 -18.02 -50.67 -17.25
C PRO A 482 -18.20 -49.54 -16.23
N VAL A 483 -17.82 -49.76 -14.96
CA VAL A 483 -17.93 -48.75 -13.89
C VAL A 483 -17.12 -47.53 -14.20
N ASP A 484 -15.99 -47.64 -14.90
CA ASP A 484 -15.10 -46.53 -15.25
C ASP A 484 -15.67 -45.63 -16.37
N TYR A 485 -16.76 -46.07 -17.03
CA TYR A 485 -17.38 -45.38 -18.16
C TYR A 485 -18.81 -44.92 -17.92
N LEU A 486 -19.46 -45.47 -16.86
CA LEU A 486 -20.84 -45.12 -16.48
C LEU A 486 -20.87 -43.87 -15.62
N ASN A 487 -21.73 -42.91 -15.97
CA ASN A 487 -22.01 -41.69 -15.21
C ASN A 487 -23.35 -41.82 -14.48
#